data_080ee9227f3f945ec986635fce5e10db
#
_entry.id   080ee9227f3f945ec986635fce5e10db
#
_cell.length_a   1.000
_cell.length_b   1.000
_cell.length_c   1.000
_cell.angle_alpha   90.00
_cell.angle_beta   90.00
_cell.angle_gamma   90.00
#
_symmetry.space_group_name_H-M   'P 1'
#
loop_
_entity.id
_entity.type
_entity.pdbx_description
1 polymer ?
#
loop_
_entity_poly.entity_id
_entity_poly.type
_entity_poly.pdbx_seq_one_letter_code
_entity_poly.pdbx_strand_id
1 'polypeptide(L)'
;MPKSNSNSKALNGAVIILFLIPMLVCFFADWFLDGRIEWFGYVAGALVLSYVAFALPLWFKKPNPVIFVPCNFATTALYLLYINLVTGGSWFLSFAFPVVGGICLITCTVVTLMYYLRRGKLYILGGAFMALGAFMLLVEFLMKMTFDLHFIGWSIYPLVVLFLFGGLLIYFAINSSAREIIERKLFF
;
A
#
# COMPACT_ATOMS: atom_id res chain seq x y z
N MET A 1 -5.72 -38.35 5.52
CA MET A 1 -4.37 -38.05 5.00
C MET A 1 -3.96 -36.63 5.40
N PRO A 2 -2.99 -36.41 6.29
CA PRO A 2 -2.65 -35.07 6.78
C PRO A 2 -1.38 -34.54 6.09
N LYS A 3 -1.38 -34.39 4.76
CA LYS A 3 -0.25 -33.81 4.01
C LYS A 3 -0.28 -32.27 3.89
N SER A 4 -1.42 -31.64 4.17
CA SER A 4 -1.60 -30.17 3.98
C SER A 4 -0.89 -29.31 5.04
N ASN A 5 -0.66 -29.83 6.25
CA ASN A 5 -0.13 -29.03 7.37
C ASN A 5 1.42 -28.98 7.39
N SER A 6 2.09 -29.93 6.77
CA SER A 6 3.56 -29.99 6.68
C SER A 6 4.08 -28.99 5.64
N ASN A 7 3.42 -28.89 4.48
CA ASN A 7 3.85 -27.99 3.40
C ASN A 7 3.68 -26.51 3.76
N SER A 8 2.65 -26.14 4.55
CA SER A 8 2.47 -24.76 4.99
C SER A 8 3.53 -24.33 6.02
N LYS A 9 3.93 -25.25 6.91
CA LYS A 9 5.01 -24.97 7.87
C LYS A 9 6.37 -24.83 7.20
N ALA A 10 6.65 -25.69 6.21
CA ALA A 10 7.87 -25.61 5.42
C ALA A 10 7.93 -24.32 4.59
N LEU A 11 6.81 -23.91 3.98
CA LEU A 11 6.70 -22.65 3.25
C LEU A 11 6.93 -21.44 4.16
N ASN A 12 6.30 -21.41 5.32
CA ASN A 12 6.48 -20.33 6.28
C ASN A 12 7.94 -20.25 6.79
N GLY A 13 8.57 -21.40 7.05
CA GLY A 13 9.99 -21.46 7.41
C GLY A 13 10.89 -20.91 6.30
N ALA A 14 10.66 -21.30 5.06
CA ALA A 14 11.41 -20.78 3.90
C ALA A 14 11.25 -19.26 3.73
N VAL A 15 10.06 -18.73 3.93
CA VAL A 15 9.78 -17.28 3.87
C VAL A 15 10.53 -16.53 4.98
N ILE A 16 10.54 -17.05 6.21
CA ILE A 16 11.31 -16.43 7.31
C ILE A 16 12.80 -16.39 6.96
N ILE A 17 13.35 -17.49 6.50
CA ILE A 17 14.77 -17.58 6.11
C ILE A 17 15.09 -16.60 4.99
N LEU A 18 14.21 -16.47 4.00
CA LEU A 18 14.38 -15.55 2.86
C LEU A 18 14.50 -14.07 3.32
N PHE A 19 13.78 -13.67 4.36
CA PHE A 19 13.86 -12.31 4.91
C PHE A 19 15.01 -12.16 5.91
N LEU A 20 15.36 -13.22 6.63
CA LEU A 20 16.38 -13.20 7.67
C LEU A 20 17.79 -13.15 7.08
N ILE A 21 18.04 -13.84 5.96
CA ILE A 21 19.35 -13.84 5.30
C ILE A 21 19.78 -12.43 4.88
N PRO A 22 19.02 -11.66 4.08
CA PRO A 22 19.43 -10.30 3.71
C PRO A 22 19.53 -9.37 4.93
N MET A 23 18.72 -9.57 5.95
CA MET A 23 18.80 -8.81 7.19
C MET A 23 20.13 -9.01 7.90
N LEU A 24 20.60 -10.27 8.03
CA LEU A 24 21.89 -10.60 8.62
C LEU A 24 23.06 -10.09 7.76
N VAL A 25 22.97 -10.27 6.45
CA VAL A 25 24.03 -9.80 5.52
C VAL A 25 24.18 -8.27 5.63
N CYS A 26 23.09 -7.53 5.62
CA CYS A 26 23.13 -6.07 5.74
C CYS A 26 23.62 -5.63 7.13
N PHE A 27 23.24 -6.33 8.19
CA PHE A 27 23.75 -6.05 9.55
C PHE A 27 25.26 -6.22 9.64
N PHE A 28 25.79 -7.34 9.15
CA PHE A 28 27.23 -7.59 9.15
C PHE A 28 27.99 -6.62 8.22
N ALA A 29 27.41 -6.30 7.06
CA ALA A 29 28.03 -5.36 6.14
C ALA A 29 28.17 -3.96 6.78
N ASP A 30 27.11 -3.45 7.40
CA ASP A 30 27.12 -2.16 8.09
C ASP A 30 28.14 -2.14 9.24
N TRP A 31 28.17 -3.22 10.03
CA TRP A 31 29.11 -3.37 11.14
C TRP A 31 30.56 -3.45 10.68
N PHE A 32 30.86 -4.21 9.59
CA PHE A 32 32.22 -4.42 9.15
C PHE A 32 32.79 -3.28 8.30
N LEU A 33 31.93 -2.55 7.56
CA LEU A 33 32.39 -1.46 6.69
C LEU A 33 32.60 -0.17 7.45
N ASP A 34 31.68 0.20 8.33
CA ASP A 34 31.67 1.52 8.96
C ASP A 34 31.99 1.49 10.48
N GLY A 35 32.06 0.29 11.10
CA GLY A 35 32.26 0.12 12.54
C GLY A 35 31.13 0.70 13.40
N ARG A 36 30.08 1.21 12.78
CA ARG A 36 28.88 1.77 13.39
C ARG A 36 27.66 1.30 12.63
N ILE A 37 26.52 1.16 13.30
CA ILE A 37 25.25 0.80 12.67
C ILE A 37 24.58 2.11 12.24
N GLU A 38 24.72 2.48 10.94
CA GLU A 38 24.19 3.74 10.41
C GLU A 38 23.02 3.53 9.47
N TRP A 39 23.12 2.62 8.49
CA TRP A 39 22.11 2.41 7.47
C TRP A 39 21.28 1.11 7.63
N PHE A 40 21.74 0.19 8.47
CA PHE A 40 21.03 -1.08 8.72
C PHE A 40 19.57 -0.86 9.11
N GLY A 41 19.26 0.16 9.91
CA GLY A 41 17.90 0.48 10.35
C GLY A 41 16.91 0.74 9.20
N TYR A 42 17.38 1.36 8.12
CA TYR A 42 16.55 1.59 6.93
C TYR A 42 16.22 0.28 6.22
N VAL A 43 17.21 -0.59 6.07
CA VAL A 43 17.02 -1.91 5.43
C VAL A 43 16.14 -2.81 6.29
N ALA A 44 16.39 -2.86 7.60
CA ALA A 44 15.58 -3.64 8.53
C ALA A 44 14.12 -3.19 8.53
N GLY A 45 13.85 -1.88 8.55
CA GLY A 45 12.50 -1.34 8.44
C GLY A 45 11.81 -1.69 7.12
N ALA A 46 12.52 -1.60 5.99
CA ALA A 46 11.98 -1.99 4.68
C ALA A 46 11.69 -3.50 4.59
N LEU A 47 12.55 -4.35 5.16
CA LEU A 47 12.33 -5.79 5.22
C LEU A 47 11.13 -6.16 6.11
N VAL A 48 10.97 -5.52 7.26
CA VAL A 48 9.81 -5.70 8.14
C VAL A 48 8.53 -5.28 7.42
N LEU A 49 8.52 -4.14 6.75
CA LEU A 49 7.39 -3.67 5.96
C LEU A 49 7.04 -4.66 4.84
N SER A 50 8.03 -5.15 4.10
CA SER A 50 7.83 -6.16 3.06
C SER A 50 7.31 -7.48 3.64
N TYR A 51 7.79 -7.89 4.80
CA TYR A 51 7.31 -9.08 5.50
C TYR A 51 5.84 -8.94 5.91
N VAL A 52 5.44 -7.80 6.48
CA VAL A 52 4.04 -7.54 6.85
C VAL A 52 3.14 -7.51 5.62
N ALA A 53 3.61 -6.92 4.51
CA ALA A 53 2.82 -6.82 3.28
C ALA A 53 2.58 -8.17 2.60
N PHE A 54 3.62 -8.99 2.48
CA PHE A 54 3.59 -10.19 1.65
C PHE A 54 3.59 -11.51 2.43
N ALA A 55 4.33 -11.58 3.54
CA ALA A 55 4.52 -12.83 4.29
C ALA A 55 3.45 -13.03 5.36
N LEU A 56 3.07 -11.98 6.08
CA LEU A 56 2.11 -12.09 7.16
C LEU A 56 0.75 -12.69 6.72
N PRO A 57 0.15 -12.31 5.57
CA PRO A 57 -1.10 -12.92 5.12
C PRO A 57 -1.01 -14.44 4.86
N LEU A 58 0.18 -14.96 4.52
CA LEU A 58 0.40 -16.39 4.26
C LEU A 58 0.27 -17.27 5.53
N TRP A 59 0.40 -16.68 6.71
CA TRP A 59 0.27 -17.40 7.98
C TRP A 59 -1.18 -17.73 8.34
N PHE A 60 -2.13 -17.03 7.73
CA PHE A 60 -3.55 -17.20 8.02
C PHE A 60 -4.22 -18.08 6.96
N LYS A 61 -5.00 -19.05 7.40
CA LYS A 61 -5.77 -19.95 6.51
C LYS A 61 -6.81 -19.20 5.65
N LYS A 62 -7.34 -18.09 6.16
CA LYS A 62 -8.29 -17.20 5.47
C LYS A 62 -7.88 -15.76 5.77
N PRO A 63 -6.93 -15.20 5.01
CA PRO A 63 -6.53 -13.82 5.21
C PRO A 63 -7.71 -12.88 4.90
N ASN A 64 -8.05 -12.02 5.85
CA ASN A 64 -9.09 -11.01 5.67
C ASN A 64 -8.42 -9.70 5.22
N PRO A 65 -8.59 -9.29 3.95
CA PRO A 65 -7.94 -8.10 3.43
C PRO A 65 -8.34 -6.81 4.17
N VAL A 66 -9.54 -6.78 4.74
CA VAL A 66 -10.03 -5.63 5.53
C VAL A 66 -9.18 -5.36 6.77
N ILE A 67 -8.52 -6.39 7.32
CA ILE A 67 -7.63 -6.25 8.50
C ILE A 67 -6.18 -6.02 8.05
N PHE A 68 -5.72 -6.75 7.02
CA PHE A 68 -4.32 -6.68 6.59
C PHE A 68 -3.96 -5.35 5.92
N VAL A 69 -4.90 -4.74 5.21
CA VAL A 69 -4.66 -3.44 4.57
C VAL A 69 -4.35 -2.34 5.60
N PRO A 70 -5.18 -2.09 6.64
CA PRO A 70 -4.82 -1.12 7.68
C PRO A 70 -3.52 -1.45 8.41
N CYS A 71 -3.24 -2.74 8.71
CA CYS A 71 -1.98 -3.14 9.33
C CYS A 71 -0.76 -2.77 8.48
N ASN A 72 -0.84 -2.96 7.16
CA ASN A 72 0.24 -2.59 6.25
C ASN A 72 0.47 -1.08 6.23
N PHE A 73 -0.60 -0.28 6.19
CA PHE A 73 -0.50 1.18 6.27
C PHE A 73 0.04 1.67 7.62
N ALA A 74 -0.34 1.03 8.73
CA ALA A 74 0.21 1.34 10.05
C ALA A 74 1.72 1.07 10.09
N THR A 75 2.17 -0.08 9.56
CA THR A 75 3.60 -0.40 9.47
C THR A 75 4.34 0.59 8.56
N THR A 76 3.75 1.02 7.45
CA THR A 76 4.30 2.05 6.58
C THR A 76 4.45 3.38 7.31
N ALA A 77 3.43 3.80 8.05
CA ALA A 77 3.48 5.04 8.83
C ALA A 77 4.58 4.99 9.91
N LEU A 78 4.70 3.86 10.63
CA LEU A 78 5.76 3.66 11.62
C LEU A 78 7.16 3.69 10.98
N TYR A 79 7.32 3.09 9.82
CA TYR A 79 8.59 3.12 9.09
C TYR A 79 8.97 4.53 8.64
N LEU A 80 8.02 5.30 8.12
CA LEU A 80 8.25 6.70 7.74
C LEU A 80 8.54 7.60 8.96
N LEU A 81 7.90 7.32 10.10
CA LEU A 81 8.20 7.98 11.36
C LEU A 81 9.63 7.70 11.80
N TYR A 82 10.07 6.44 11.72
CA TYR A 82 11.44 6.06 12.01
C TYR A 82 12.44 6.83 11.14
N ILE A 83 12.21 6.88 9.82
CA ILE A 83 13.06 7.65 8.89
C ILE A 83 13.10 9.13 9.30
N ASN A 84 11.94 9.73 9.58
CA ASN A 84 11.86 11.12 9.99
C ASN A 84 12.65 11.42 11.27
N LEU A 85 12.61 10.51 12.26
CA LEU A 85 13.34 10.64 13.51
C LEU A 85 14.86 10.53 13.31
N VAL A 86 15.30 9.54 12.50
CA VAL A 86 16.74 9.32 12.25
C VAL A 86 17.34 10.44 11.39
N THR A 87 16.59 10.97 10.44
CA THR A 87 17.04 12.08 9.59
C THR A 87 16.89 13.46 10.25
N GLY A 88 16.29 13.54 11.46
CA GLY A 88 16.00 14.82 12.12
C GLY A 88 14.98 15.68 11.36
N GLY A 89 14.17 15.06 10.50
CA GLY A 89 13.17 15.76 9.67
C GLY A 89 11.94 16.20 10.47
N SER A 90 11.20 17.15 9.93
CA SER A 90 9.90 17.62 10.46
C SER A 90 8.73 17.37 9.51
N TRP A 91 8.97 16.61 8.44
CA TRP A 91 8.00 16.41 7.35
C TRP A 91 6.97 15.30 7.61
N PHE A 92 7.17 14.46 8.65
CA PHE A 92 6.28 13.33 8.90
C PHE A 92 4.83 13.75 9.17
N LEU A 93 4.61 14.65 10.13
CA LEU A 93 3.24 15.08 10.51
C LEU A 93 2.59 15.98 9.46
N SER A 94 3.38 16.81 8.77
CA SER A 94 2.87 17.77 7.79
C SER A 94 2.62 17.17 6.42
N PHE A 95 3.34 16.11 6.06
CA PHE A 95 3.26 15.51 4.73
C PHE A 95 2.98 13.99 4.76
N ALA A 96 3.89 13.18 5.34
CA ALA A 96 3.81 11.73 5.22
C ALA A 96 2.57 11.14 5.87
N PHE A 97 2.24 11.57 7.09
CA PHE A 97 1.09 11.06 7.82
C PHE A 97 -0.25 11.35 7.14
N PRO A 98 -0.57 12.58 6.67
CA PRO A 98 -1.79 12.84 5.91
C PRO A 98 -1.84 12.08 4.59
N VAL A 99 -0.70 11.96 3.87
CA VAL A 99 -0.65 11.23 2.60
C VAL A 99 -0.91 9.75 2.80
N VAL A 100 -0.18 9.10 3.71
CA VAL A 100 -0.38 7.67 4.03
C VAL A 100 -1.78 7.43 4.58
N GLY A 101 -2.26 8.29 5.47
CA GLY A 101 -3.61 8.23 6.05
C GLY A 101 -4.70 8.36 4.99
N GLY A 102 -4.59 9.29 4.07
CA GLY A 102 -5.54 9.49 2.98
C GLY A 102 -5.60 8.30 2.02
N ILE A 103 -4.44 7.78 1.59
CA ILE A 103 -4.38 6.57 0.77
C ILE A 103 -4.95 5.37 1.54
N CYS A 104 -4.64 5.25 2.84
CA CYS A 104 -5.21 4.21 3.70
C CYS A 104 -6.73 4.27 3.73
N LEU A 105 -7.31 5.44 3.96
CA LEU A 105 -8.77 5.62 4.00
C LEU A 105 -9.43 5.22 2.67
N ILE A 106 -8.90 5.69 1.54
CA ILE A 106 -9.41 5.33 0.22
C ILE A 106 -9.32 3.83 0.00
N THR A 107 -8.15 3.22 0.24
CA THR A 107 -7.90 1.80 0.01
C THR A 107 -8.74 0.93 0.93
N CYS A 108 -8.83 1.25 2.22
CA CYS A 108 -9.66 0.52 3.19
C CYS A 108 -11.14 0.59 2.81
N THR A 109 -11.63 1.75 2.37
CA THR A 109 -13.01 1.92 1.92
C THR A 109 -13.29 1.04 0.71
N VAL A 110 -12.41 1.07 -0.30
CA VAL A 110 -12.54 0.25 -1.51
C VAL A 110 -12.51 -1.24 -1.18
N VAL A 111 -11.53 -1.69 -0.41
CA VAL A 111 -11.39 -3.11 -0.03
C VAL A 111 -12.59 -3.57 0.78
N THR A 112 -13.07 -2.77 1.72
CA THR A 112 -14.25 -3.08 2.53
C THR A 112 -15.50 -3.19 1.66
N LEU A 113 -15.73 -2.20 0.79
CA LEU A 113 -16.86 -2.24 -0.14
C LEU A 113 -16.79 -3.43 -1.09
N MET A 114 -15.62 -3.74 -1.66
CA MET A 114 -15.45 -4.90 -2.54
C MET A 114 -15.64 -6.24 -1.81
N TYR A 115 -15.28 -6.29 -0.52
CA TYR A 115 -15.40 -7.50 0.29
C TYR A 115 -16.87 -7.79 0.68
N TYR A 116 -17.60 -6.74 1.07
CA TYR A 116 -18.99 -6.90 1.54
C TYR A 116 -20.03 -6.76 0.44
N LEU A 117 -19.79 -5.94 -0.60
CA LEU A 117 -20.72 -5.80 -1.72
C LEU A 117 -20.36 -6.75 -2.86
N ARG A 118 -21.26 -7.71 -3.11
CA ARG A 118 -21.11 -8.68 -4.22
C ARG A 118 -21.42 -8.10 -5.60
N ARG A 119 -22.23 -7.02 -5.66
CA ARG A 119 -22.65 -6.38 -6.91
C ARG A 119 -22.13 -4.95 -6.98
N GLY A 120 -21.88 -4.47 -8.20
CA GLY A 120 -21.46 -3.09 -8.42
C GLY A 120 -19.96 -2.81 -8.21
N LYS A 121 -19.09 -3.82 -8.33
CA LYS A 121 -17.64 -3.67 -8.19
C LYS A 121 -17.05 -2.62 -9.13
N LEU A 122 -17.59 -2.47 -10.33
CA LEU A 122 -17.17 -1.44 -11.30
C LEU A 122 -17.48 -0.03 -10.82
N TYR A 123 -18.61 0.19 -10.13
CA TYR A 123 -18.93 1.50 -9.53
C TYR A 123 -17.94 1.84 -8.40
N ILE A 124 -17.62 0.86 -7.55
CA ILE A 124 -16.66 1.04 -6.47
C ILE A 124 -15.30 1.41 -7.04
N LEU A 125 -14.85 0.68 -8.08
CA LEU A 125 -13.57 0.92 -8.71
C LEU A 125 -13.53 2.29 -9.40
N GLY A 126 -14.59 2.66 -10.12
CA GLY A 126 -14.71 3.98 -10.76
C GLY A 126 -14.67 5.12 -9.73
N GLY A 127 -15.41 4.98 -8.63
CA GLY A 127 -15.36 5.93 -7.51
C GLY A 127 -13.99 6.02 -6.85
N ALA A 128 -13.28 4.89 -6.72
CA ALA A 128 -11.92 4.84 -6.19
C ALA A 128 -10.93 5.63 -7.05
N PHE A 129 -10.99 5.47 -8.38
CA PHE A 129 -10.14 6.25 -9.29
C PHE A 129 -10.42 7.75 -9.20
N MET A 130 -11.68 8.14 -9.11
CA MET A 130 -12.05 9.54 -8.94
C MET A 130 -11.55 10.11 -7.61
N ALA A 131 -11.70 9.35 -6.52
CA ALA A 131 -11.20 9.74 -5.19
C ALA A 131 -9.67 9.87 -5.18
N LEU A 132 -8.93 8.94 -5.81
CA LEU A 132 -7.48 9.04 -5.96
C LEU A 132 -7.07 10.26 -6.80
N GLY A 133 -7.79 10.56 -7.88
CA GLY A 133 -7.55 11.77 -8.66
C GLY A 133 -7.69 13.04 -7.84
N ALA A 134 -8.79 13.17 -7.09
CA ALA A 134 -9.00 14.30 -6.19
C ALA A 134 -7.93 14.39 -5.09
N PHE A 135 -7.49 13.23 -4.59
CA PHE A 135 -6.43 13.13 -3.57
C PHE A 135 -5.08 13.66 -4.09
N MET A 136 -4.77 13.56 -5.39
CA MET A 136 -3.54 14.12 -5.95
C MET A 136 -3.43 15.64 -5.80
N LEU A 137 -4.56 16.36 -5.84
CA LEU A 137 -4.56 17.80 -5.53
C LEU A 137 -4.17 18.09 -4.10
N LEU A 138 -4.66 17.27 -3.16
CA LEU A 138 -4.31 17.39 -1.76
C LEU A 138 -2.83 17.09 -1.53
N VAL A 139 -2.27 16.09 -2.20
CA VAL A 139 -0.84 15.77 -2.13
C VAL A 139 0.01 16.95 -2.59
N GLU A 140 -0.31 17.58 -3.73
CA GLU A 140 0.42 18.76 -4.22
C GLU A 140 0.32 19.94 -3.23
N PHE A 141 -0.85 20.14 -2.64
CA PHE A 141 -1.06 21.16 -1.62
C PHE A 141 -0.20 20.92 -0.36
N LEU A 142 -0.14 19.68 0.12
CA LEU A 142 0.69 19.29 1.25
C LEU A 142 2.19 19.42 0.95
N MET A 143 2.61 19.09 -0.28
CA MET A 143 3.99 19.28 -0.72
C MET A 143 4.38 20.76 -0.68
N LYS A 144 3.51 21.63 -1.18
CA LYS A 144 3.71 23.08 -1.11
C LYS A 144 3.86 23.56 0.33
N MET A 145 2.96 23.15 1.23
CA MET A 145 2.99 23.59 2.62
C MET A 145 4.21 23.08 3.40
N THR A 146 4.69 21.87 3.09
CA THR A 146 5.75 21.23 3.86
C THR A 146 7.15 21.59 3.35
N PHE A 147 7.32 21.70 2.02
CA PHE A 147 8.62 21.88 1.38
C PHE A 147 8.78 23.26 0.72
N ASP A 148 7.82 24.15 0.92
CA ASP A 148 7.79 25.51 0.34
C ASP A 148 7.97 25.51 -1.19
N LEU A 149 7.44 24.47 -1.85
CA LEU A 149 7.52 24.30 -3.30
C LEU A 149 6.48 25.17 -4.00
N HIS A 150 6.82 25.68 -5.17
CA HIS A 150 5.85 26.40 -6.00
C HIS A 150 4.75 25.44 -6.48
N PHE A 151 3.51 25.93 -6.49
CA PHE A 151 2.38 25.18 -7.07
C PHE A 151 2.55 25.10 -8.58
N ILE A 152 2.95 23.95 -9.10
CA ILE A 152 3.24 23.72 -10.51
C ILE A 152 1.98 23.28 -11.28
N GLY A 153 0.98 22.74 -10.55
CA GLY A 153 -0.25 22.20 -11.13
C GLY A 153 -0.06 20.84 -11.80
N TRP A 154 1.00 20.10 -11.45
CA TRP A 154 1.24 18.76 -12.01
C TRP A 154 0.15 17.75 -11.63
N SER A 155 -0.53 17.97 -10.50
CA SER A 155 -1.61 17.09 -10.01
C SER A 155 -2.86 17.14 -10.91
N ILE A 156 -2.99 18.16 -11.75
CA ILE A 156 -4.09 18.27 -12.71
C ILE A 156 -4.03 17.14 -13.76
N TYR A 157 -2.83 16.73 -14.19
CA TYR A 157 -2.68 15.67 -15.18
C TYR A 157 -3.21 14.32 -14.66
N PRO A 158 -2.72 13.77 -13.51
CA PRO A 158 -3.27 12.55 -12.96
C PRO A 158 -4.74 12.70 -12.53
N LEU A 159 -5.17 13.88 -12.08
CA LEU A 159 -6.57 14.14 -11.78
C LEU A 159 -7.45 13.87 -13.01
N VAL A 160 -7.15 14.52 -14.15
CA VAL A 160 -7.95 14.37 -15.39
C VAL A 160 -7.94 12.93 -15.88
N VAL A 161 -6.78 12.29 -15.90
CA VAL A 161 -6.65 10.88 -16.32
C VAL A 161 -7.48 9.96 -15.44
N LEU A 162 -7.35 10.07 -14.11
CA LEU A 162 -8.08 9.21 -13.16
C LEU A 162 -9.58 9.48 -13.18
N PHE A 163 -10.02 10.73 -13.38
CA PHE A 163 -11.44 11.04 -13.54
C PHE A 163 -12.02 10.48 -14.85
N LEU A 164 -11.28 10.55 -15.95
CA LEU A 164 -11.70 9.92 -17.21
C LEU A 164 -11.81 8.41 -17.09
N PHE A 165 -10.80 7.75 -16.49
CA PHE A 165 -10.85 6.31 -16.23
C PHE A 165 -11.99 5.94 -15.29
N GLY A 166 -12.17 6.67 -14.18
CA GLY A 166 -13.26 6.46 -13.25
C GLY A 166 -14.63 6.64 -13.90
N GLY A 167 -14.81 7.68 -14.69
CA GLY A 167 -16.02 7.95 -15.44
C GLY A 167 -16.32 6.86 -16.49
N LEU A 168 -15.30 6.38 -17.19
CA LEU A 168 -15.41 5.30 -18.16
C LEU A 168 -15.83 3.97 -17.49
N LEU A 169 -15.28 3.65 -16.31
CA LEU A 169 -15.70 2.48 -15.54
C LEU A 169 -17.14 2.59 -15.07
N ILE A 170 -17.58 3.76 -14.62
CA ILE A 170 -18.97 4.01 -14.23
C ILE A 170 -19.89 3.91 -15.45
N TYR A 171 -19.49 4.44 -16.59
CA TYR A 171 -20.25 4.29 -17.85
C TYR A 171 -20.44 2.83 -18.23
N PHE A 172 -19.39 2.01 -18.17
CA PHE A 172 -19.49 0.57 -18.41
C PHE A 172 -20.34 -0.14 -17.36
N ALA A 173 -20.33 0.34 -16.12
CA ALA A 173 -21.16 -0.22 -15.06
C ALA A 173 -22.66 0.02 -15.29
N ILE A 174 -23.02 1.14 -15.93
CA ILE A 174 -24.41 1.49 -16.29
C ILE A 174 -24.90 0.65 -17.47
N ASN A 175 -24.02 0.39 -18.45
CA ASN A 175 -24.38 -0.37 -19.64
C ASN A 175 -24.38 -1.87 -19.33
N SER A 176 -25.58 -2.50 -19.31
CA SER A 176 -25.77 -3.90 -18.92
C SER A 176 -24.98 -4.89 -19.77
N SER A 177 -24.90 -4.67 -21.08
CA SER A 177 -24.18 -5.56 -22.00
C SER A 177 -22.67 -5.52 -21.80
N ALA A 178 -22.11 -4.34 -21.59
CA ALA A 178 -20.67 -4.15 -21.32
C ALA A 178 -20.29 -4.65 -19.92
N ARG A 179 -21.16 -4.44 -18.92
CA ARG A 179 -20.96 -4.89 -17.55
C ARG A 179 -20.81 -6.40 -17.46
N GLU A 180 -21.68 -7.18 -18.10
CA GLU A 180 -21.61 -8.64 -18.06
C GLU A 180 -20.30 -9.17 -18.65
N ILE A 181 -19.81 -8.58 -19.73
CA ILE A 181 -18.55 -8.99 -20.38
C ILE A 181 -17.37 -8.71 -19.47
N ILE A 182 -17.34 -7.54 -18.84
CA ILE A 182 -16.23 -7.10 -17.99
C ILE A 182 -16.23 -7.85 -16.64
N GLU A 183 -17.39 -7.98 -15.99
CA GLU A 183 -17.50 -8.70 -14.73
C GLU A 183 -17.12 -10.18 -14.89
N ARG A 184 -17.49 -10.81 -15.98
CA ARG A 184 -17.13 -12.20 -16.29
C ARG A 184 -15.62 -12.39 -16.54
N LYS A 185 -14.91 -11.38 -17.10
CA LYS A 185 -13.47 -11.48 -17.37
C LYS A 185 -12.57 -11.09 -16.20
N LEU A 186 -13.03 -10.19 -15.34
CA LEU A 186 -12.19 -9.63 -14.26
C LEU A 186 -12.45 -10.22 -12.88
N PHE A 187 -13.63 -10.76 -12.64
CA PHE A 187 -14.06 -11.16 -11.30
C PHE A 187 -14.51 -12.62 -11.19
N PHE A 188 -14.42 -13.41 -12.30
CA PHE A 188 -14.65 -14.86 -12.30
C PHE A 188 -13.46 -15.60 -12.87
#